data_d367b195ca180dd488ddd5ae310c7082
#
_entry.id   d367b195ca180dd488ddd5ae310c7082
#
_cell.length_a   1.000
_cell.length_b   1.000
_cell.length_c   1.000
_cell.angle_alpha   90.00
_cell.angle_beta   90.00
_cell.angle_gamma   90.00
#
_symmetry.space_group_name_H-M   'P 1'
#
loop_
_entity.id
_entity.type
_entity.pdbx_description
1 polymer ?
#
loop_
_entity_poly.entity_id
_entity_poly.type
_entity_poly.pdbx_seq_one_letter_code
_entity_poly.pdbx_strand_id
1 'polypeptide(L)'
;MQEADKQGLTMPEIFSYPASPYLAARLDGRALDLDKIRTATQELAAQYEIVLVEGAGGLMVPLTENLLTINYIQQQAYPVILVTSGRLGSINHTLLSFAALKQYGIQLHSLIFNHIHDSKDETVAGDTLEYLKGRLKDEFPEAQWQELAKTEVVNGV
;
A
#
# COMPACT_ATOMS: atom_id res chain seq x y z
N MET A 1 -18.47 5.13 14.40
CA MET A 1 -17.02 5.41 14.56
C MET A 1 -16.46 4.45 15.59
N GLN A 2 -15.44 3.68 15.24
CA GLN A 2 -14.80 2.75 16.19
C GLN A 2 -14.05 3.53 17.27
N GLU A 3 -13.78 2.92 18.42
CA GLU A 3 -13.08 3.60 19.52
C GLU A 3 -11.66 4.05 19.14
N ALA A 4 -10.95 3.22 18.35
CA ALA A 4 -9.63 3.56 17.82
C ALA A 4 -9.64 4.82 16.94
N ASP A 5 -10.70 5.06 16.17
CA ASP A 5 -10.86 6.27 15.35
C ASP A 5 -11.04 7.51 16.22
N LYS A 6 -11.78 7.41 17.33
CA LYS A 6 -11.97 8.52 18.28
C LYS A 6 -10.66 8.92 18.95
N GLN A 7 -9.76 7.97 19.16
CA GLN A 7 -8.43 8.21 19.73
C GLN A 7 -7.41 8.67 18.67
N GLY A 8 -7.78 8.70 17.39
CA GLY A 8 -6.89 9.08 16.31
C GLY A 8 -5.83 8.03 15.96
N LEU A 9 -6.00 6.79 16.40
CA LEU A 9 -5.03 5.72 16.17
C LEU A 9 -5.03 5.21 14.74
N THR A 10 -6.19 5.18 14.07
CA THR A 10 -6.31 4.70 12.69
C THR A 10 -5.84 5.72 11.65
N MET A 11 -5.78 6.99 12.02
CA MET A 11 -5.26 8.09 11.20
C MET A 11 -4.39 9.01 12.07
N PRO A 12 -3.21 8.56 12.49
CA PRO A 12 -2.38 9.31 13.42
C PRO A 12 -1.86 10.63 12.86
N GLU A 13 -1.69 10.72 11.55
CA GLU A 13 -1.26 11.94 10.86
C GLU A 13 -2.26 12.36 9.77
N ILE A 14 -2.80 13.56 9.92
CA ILE A 14 -3.75 14.16 8.99
C ILE A 14 -3.21 15.52 8.57
N PHE A 15 -3.18 15.78 7.27
CA PHE A 15 -2.77 17.04 6.67
C PHE A 15 -3.93 17.72 5.96
N SER A 16 -3.88 19.04 5.85
CA SER A 16 -4.95 19.84 5.25
C SER A 16 -5.02 19.72 3.73
N TYR A 17 -3.91 19.38 3.07
CA TYR A 17 -3.82 19.35 1.61
C TYR A 17 -3.61 17.91 1.07
N PRO A 18 -4.40 17.46 0.08
CA PRO A 18 -4.29 16.13 -0.50
C PRO A 18 -3.09 16.04 -1.47
N ALA A 19 -1.92 15.72 -0.93
CA ALA A 19 -0.66 15.59 -1.67
C ALA A 19 0.21 14.47 -1.09
N SER A 20 1.44 14.35 -1.58
CA SER A 20 2.42 13.47 -0.90
C SER A 20 2.63 13.94 0.54
N PRO A 21 2.89 13.03 1.50
CA PRO A 21 3.10 13.41 2.90
C PRO A 21 4.15 14.51 3.08
N TYR A 22 5.23 14.47 2.31
CA TYR A 22 6.26 15.49 2.32
C TYR A 22 5.75 16.89 1.93
N LEU A 23 4.99 16.98 0.82
CA LEU A 23 4.45 18.27 0.40
C LEU A 23 3.36 18.76 1.36
N ALA A 24 2.46 17.89 1.77
CA ALA A 24 1.36 18.22 2.68
C ALA A 24 1.89 18.73 4.02
N ALA A 25 2.90 18.08 4.59
CA ALA A 25 3.56 18.51 5.83
C ALA A 25 4.20 19.91 5.69
N ARG A 26 4.87 20.16 4.55
CA ARG A 26 5.44 21.49 4.28
C ARG A 26 4.38 22.58 4.19
N LEU A 27 3.26 22.31 3.54
CA LEU A 27 2.16 23.27 3.41
C LEU A 27 1.51 23.57 4.76
N ASP A 28 1.43 22.58 5.65
CA ASP A 28 0.92 22.74 7.02
C ASP A 28 1.99 23.32 7.97
N GLY A 29 3.22 23.60 7.50
CA GLY A 29 4.28 24.18 8.32
C GLY A 29 4.79 23.27 9.43
N ARG A 30 4.63 21.94 9.30
CA ARG A 30 5.06 20.94 10.29
C ARG A 30 5.75 19.74 9.64
N ALA A 31 6.42 18.92 10.43
CA ALA A 31 6.98 17.67 9.96
C ALA A 31 5.96 16.53 10.12
N LEU A 32 6.12 15.47 9.29
CA LEU A 32 5.45 14.19 9.52
C LEU A 32 6.04 13.53 10.77
N ASP A 33 5.20 13.17 11.73
CA ASP A 33 5.61 12.50 12.97
C ASP A 33 5.56 10.97 12.81
N LEU A 34 6.71 10.39 12.45
CA LEU A 34 6.85 8.95 12.28
C LEU A 34 6.78 8.18 13.61
N ASP A 35 7.17 8.81 14.72
CA ASP A 35 7.09 8.18 16.04
C ASP A 35 5.64 8.05 16.49
N LYS A 36 4.82 9.04 16.20
CA LYS A 36 3.37 8.97 16.43
C LYS A 36 2.72 7.85 15.62
N ILE A 37 3.08 7.70 14.34
CA ILE A 37 2.59 6.60 13.49
C ILE A 37 2.99 5.25 14.09
N ARG A 38 4.26 5.10 14.50
CA ARG A 38 4.75 3.86 15.10
C ARG A 38 4.03 3.53 16.40
N THR A 39 3.85 4.51 17.28
CA THR A 39 3.14 4.34 18.55
C THR A 39 1.69 3.91 18.31
N ALA A 40 0.96 4.59 17.43
CA ALA A 40 -0.40 4.21 17.07
C ALA A 40 -0.49 2.79 16.51
N THR A 41 0.46 2.41 15.65
CA THR A 41 0.52 1.03 15.10
C THR A 41 0.74 0.00 16.20
N GLN A 42 1.63 0.27 17.18
CA GLN A 42 1.89 -0.62 18.32
C GLN A 42 0.67 -0.74 19.24
N GLU A 43 -0.04 0.36 19.51
CA GLU A 43 -1.25 0.34 20.31
C GLU A 43 -2.38 -0.45 19.61
N LEU A 44 -2.52 -0.33 18.30
CA LEU A 44 -3.46 -1.16 17.53
C LEU A 44 -3.07 -2.64 17.54
N ALA A 45 -1.78 -2.95 17.38
CA ALA A 45 -1.29 -4.33 17.41
C ALA A 45 -1.47 -5.00 18.78
N ALA A 46 -1.57 -4.24 19.86
CA ALA A 46 -1.91 -4.77 21.19
C ALA A 46 -3.41 -5.10 21.35
N GLN A 47 -4.27 -4.56 20.47
CA GLN A 47 -5.73 -4.69 20.56
C GLN A 47 -6.32 -5.61 19.47
N TYR A 48 -5.65 -5.74 18.32
CA TYR A 48 -6.12 -6.45 17.15
C TYR A 48 -5.12 -7.50 16.69
N GLU A 49 -5.62 -8.64 16.25
CA GLU A 49 -4.81 -9.75 15.74
C GLU A 49 -4.07 -9.36 14.44
N ILE A 50 -4.69 -8.52 13.62
CA ILE A 50 -4.14 -8.04 12.34
C ILE A 50 -4.26 -6.52 12.28
N VAL A 51 -3.18 -5.85 11.96
CA VAL A 51 -3.12 -4.41 11.69
C VAL A 51 -2.56 -4.18 10.30
N LEU A 52 -3.31 -3.50 9.45
CA LEU A 52 -2.86 -3.08 8.12
C LEU A 52 -2.40 -1.62 8.19
N VAL A 53 -1.18 -1.37 7.73
CA VAL A 53 -0.62 -0.02 7.61
C VAL A 53 -0.59 0.35 6.13
N GLU A 54 -1.40 1.32 5.74
CA GLU A 54 -1.45 1.81 4.36
C GLU A 54 -0.65 3.11 4.22
N GLY A 55 0.24 3.16 3.22
CA GLY A 55 0.97 4.36 2.85
C GLY A 55 0.16 5.26 1.89
N ALA A 56 0.44 6.56 1.91
CA ALA A 56 -0.12 7.50 0.94
C ALA A 56 0.63 7.40 -0.40
N GLY A 57 0.04 6.75 -1.38
CA GLY A 57 0.61 6.53 -2.71
C GLY A 57 1.49 5.29 -2.80
N GLY A 58 2.54 5.32 -3.62
CA GLY A 58 3.37 4.15 -3.91
C GLY A 58 4.67 4.09 -3.12
N LEU A 59 5.47 3.03 -3.38
CA LEU A 59 6.72 2.72 -2.67
C LEU A 59 7.76 3.87 -2.69
N MET A 60 7.83 4.62 -3.78
CA MET A 60 8.81 5.68 -3.98
C MET A 60 8.30 7.09 -3.62
N VAL A 61 7.15 7.17 -2.93
CA VAL A 61 6.60 8.46 -2.48
C VAL A 61 7.41 8.98 -1.28
N PRO A 62 7.83 10.28 -1.30
CA PRO A 62 8.55 10.87 -0.19
C PRO A 62 7.62 11.11 1.01
N LEU A 63 8.01 10.53 2.14
CA LEU A 63 7.44 10.78 3.46
C LEU A 63 8.06 12.03 4.08
N THR A 64 9.37 12.18 3.92
CA THR A 64 10.14 13.38 4.27
C THR A 64 11.11 13.70 3.14
N GLU A 65 11.92 14.75 3.27
CA GLU A 65 12.95 15.09 2.27
C GLU A 65 13.91 13.93 1.97
N ASN A 66 14.23 13.13 2.98
CA ASN A 66 15.26 12.08 2.90
C ASN A 66 14.73 10.66 3.14
N LEU A 67 13.41 10.47 3.25
CA LEU A 67 12.80 9.19 3.53
C LEU A 67 11.65 8.91 2.57
N LEU A 68 11.76 7.81 1.82
CA LEU A 68 10.67 7.30 0.98
C LEU A 68 9.83 6.27 1.75
N THR A 69 8.61 6.01 1.28
CA THR A 69 7.72 4.96 1.82
C THR A 69 8.46 3.61 1.91
N ILE A 70 9.22 3.23 0.88
CA ILE A 70 9.95 1.96 0.85
C ILE A 70 11.02 1.88 1.94
N ASN A 71 11.70 2.99 2.25
CA ASN A 71 12.68 3.03 3.34
C ASN A 71 12.00 2.82 4.70
N TYR A 72 10.81 3.43 4.90
CA TYR A 72 10.03 3.23 6.12
C TYR A 72 9.60 1.76 6.28
N ILE A 73 9.07 1.14 5.21
CA ILE A 73 8.70 -0.28 5.20
C ILE A 73 9.92 -1.16 5.57
N GLN A 74 11.08 -0.89 4.96
CA GLN A 74 12.32 -1.62 5.25
C GLN A 74 12.74 -1.48 6.72
N GLN A 75 12.68 -0.28 7.28
CA GLN A 75 13.02 -0.01 8.69
C GLN A 75 12.09 -0.72 9.67
N GLN A 76 10.79 -0.83 9.33
CA GLN A 76 9.80 -1.52 10.17
C GLN A 76 9.84 -3.05 10.01
N ALA A 77 10.51 -3.55 8.95
CA ALA A 77 10.56 -4.97 8.60
C ALA A 77 9.15 -5.62 8.45
N TYR A 78 8.15 -4.84 8.05
CA TYR A 78 6.81 -5.36 7.82
C TYR A 78 6.74 -6.17 6.53
N PRO A 79 6.00 -7.30 6.51
CA PRO A 79 5.68 -8.00 5.27
C PRO A 79 4.76 -7.12 4.41
N VAL A 80 5.03 -7.08 3.10
CA VAL A 80 4.31 -6.21 2.17
C VAL A 80 3.17 -6.97 1.50
N ILE A 81 1.99 -6.35 1.49
CA ILE A 81 0.89 -6.68 0.59
C ILE A 81 0.92 -5.65 -0.54
N LEU A 82 1.18 -6.09 -1.76
CA LEU A 82 1.13 -5.22 -2.94
C LEU A 82 -0.21 -5.39 -3.64
N VAL A 83 -0.88 -4.27 -3.93
CA VAL A 83 -2.16 -4.28 -4.64
C VAL A 83 -1.96 -3.80 -6.07
N THR A 84 -2.46 -4.56 -7.03
CA THR A 84 -2.46 -4.24 -8.46
C THR A 84 -3.87 -4.37 -9.05
N SER A 85 -4.02 -4.16 -10.35
CA SER A 85 -5.31 -4.28 -11.06
C SER A 85 -5.11 -4.62 -12.52
N GLY A 86 -6.20 -4.93 -13.25
CA GLY A 86 -6.20 -5.17 -14.69
C GLY A 86 -6.18 -3.91 -15.57
N ARG A 87 -5.91 -2.73 -14.99
CA ARG A 87 -5.84 -1.47 -15.75
C ARG A 87 -4.60 -1.42 -16.63
N LEU A 88 -4.71 -0.83 -17.82
CA LEU A 88 -3.57 -0.56 -18.68
C LEU A 88 -2.47 0.21 -17.92
N GLY A 89 -1.24 -0.28 -17.99
CA GLY A 89 -0.08 0.24 -17.25
C GLY A 89 0.22 -0.51 -15.95
N SER A 90 -0.70 -1.33 -15.42
CA SER A 90 -0.50 -2.06 -14.16
C SER A 90 0.67 -3.05 -14.23
N ILE A 91 0.93 -3.69 -15.36
CA ILE A 91 2.10 -4.56 -15.54
C ILE A 91 3.37 -3.76 -15.23
N ASN A 92 3.55 -2.60 -15.87
CA ASN A 92 4.73 -1.76 -15.66
C ASN A 92 4.88 -1.35 -14.19
N HIS A 93 3.82 -0.86 -13.57
CA HIS A 93 3.86 -0.40 -12.18
C HIS A 93 4.14 -1.55 -11.21
N THR A 94 3.57 -2.73 -11.44
CA THR A 94 3.80 -3.89 -10.58
C THR A 94 5.24 -4.39 -10.70
N LEU A 95 5.77 -4.50 -11.92
CA LEU A 95 7.16 -4.94 -12.13
C LEU A 95 8.18 -3.94 -11.57
N LEU A 96 7.93 -2.63 -11.69
CA LEU A 96 8.76 -1.61 -11.03
C LEU A 96 8.71 -1.75 -9.51
N SER A 97 7.54 -2.05 -8.94
CA SER A 97 7.40 -2.31 -7.51
C SER A 97 8.16 -3.58 -7.09
N PHE A 98 8.09 -4.65 -7.88
CA PHE A 98 8.86 -5.88 -7.64
C PHE A 98 10.36 -5.61 -7.63
N ALA A 99 10.86 -4.88 -8.64
CA ALA A 99 12.27 -4.51 -8.72
C ALA A 99 12.71 -3.70 -7.49
N ALA A 100 11.90 -2.74 -7.06
CA ALA A 100 12.17 -1.94 -5.87
C ALA A 100 12.19 -2.80 -4.60
N LEU A 101 11.19 -3.66 -4.38
CA LEU A 101 11.15 -4.55 -3.21
C LEU A 101 12.39 -5.45 -3.15
N LYS A 102 12.82 -6.03 -4.28
CA LYS A 102 14.05 -6.84 -4.36
C LYS A 102 15.29 -6.02 -4.03
N GLN A 103 15.42 -4.83 -4.62
CA GLN A 103 16.57 -3.95 -4.39
C GLN A 103 16.72 -3.58 -2.91
N TYR A 104 15.60 -3.39 -2.21
CA TYR A 104 15.60 -3.05 -0.79
C TYR A 104 15.57 -4.27 0.14
N GLY A 105 15.57 -5.50 -0.42
CA GLY A 105 15.52 -6.73 0.37
C GLY A 105 14.25 -6.90 1.18
N ILE A 106 13.13 -6.37 0.69
CA ILE A 106 11.83 -6.41 1.35
C ILE A 106 11.05 -7.65 0.90
N GLN A 107 10.54 -8.40 1.86
CA GLN A 107 9.72 -9.58 1.60
C GLN A 107 8.31 -9.18 1.13
N LEU A 108 7.89 -9.72 -0.02
CA LEU A 108 6.52 -9.64 -0.48
C LEU A 108 5.72 -10.80 0.13
N HIS A 109 4.70 -10.49 0.92
CA HIS A 109 3.80 -11.49 1.50
C HIS A 109 2.74 -11.93 0.49
N SER A 110 2.12 -10.96 -0.20
CA SER A 110 1.12 -11.27 -1.22
C SER A 110 1.01 -10.18 -2.29
N LEU A 111 0.60 -10.59 -3.49
CA LEU A 111 0.11 -9.72 -4.54
C LEU A 111 -1.40 -9.89 -4.64
N ILE A 112 -2.13 -8.80 -4.45
CA ILE A 112 -3.60 -8.78 -4.56
C ILE A 112 -3.99 -8.12 -5.88
N PHE A 113 -4.68 -8.86 -6.74
CA PHE A 113 -5.26 -8.32 -7.97
C PHE A 113 -6.67 -7.82 -7.69
N ASN A 114 -6.86 -6.50 -7.75
CA ASN A 114 -8.13 -5.84 -7.48
C ASN A 114 -8.87 -5.54 -8.78
N HIS A 115 -9.99 -6.19 -9.00
CA HIS A 115 -10.81 -6.07 -10.21
C HIS A 115 -11.60 -4.76 -10.33
N ILE A 116 -11.57 -3.87 -9.33
CA ILE A 116 -12.38 -2.64 -9.33
C ILE A 116 -12.02 -1.69 -10.48
N HIS A 117 -10.76 -1.72 -10.92
CA HIS A 117 -10.23 -0.85 -11.98
C HIS A 117 -9.77 -1.62 -13.22
N ASP A 118 -10.33 -2.80 -13.45
CA ASP A 118 -10.00 -3.57 -14.64
C ASP A 118 -10.29 -2.78 -15.93
N SER A 119 -9.49 -3.09 -16.95
CA SER A 119 -9.78 -2.62 -18.30
C SER A 119 -11.20 -3.04 -18.69
N LYS A 120 -11.89 -2.18 -19.43
CA LYS A 120 -13.17 -2.55 -20.07
C LYS A 120 -12.99 -3.60 -21.17
N ASP A 121 -11.76 -3.74 -21.69
CA ASP A 121 -11.37 -4.80 -22.59
C ASP A 121 -10.95 -6.01 -21.75
N GLU A 122 -11.78 -7.04 -21.78
CA GLU A 122 -11.58 -8.29 -21.03
C GLU A 122 -10.28 -9.02 -21.45
N THR A 123 -9.86 -8.89 -22.72
CA THR A 123 -8.60 -9.46 -23.20
C THR A 123 -7.41 -8.80 -22.49
N VAL A 124 -7.43 -7.47 -22.39
CA VAL A 124 -6.36 -6.72 -21.70
C VAL A 124 -6.33 -7.03 -20.22
N ALA A 125 -7.50 -7.11 -19.57
CA ALA A 125 -7.57 -7.42 -18.14
C ALA A 125 -7.09 -8.85 -17.85
N GLY A 126 -7.55 -9.83 -18.65
CA GLY A 126 -7.18 -11.23 -18.52
C GLY A 126 -5.69 -11.48 -18.78
N ASP A 127 -5.13 -10.90 -19.85
CA ASP A 127 -3.70 -11.00 -20.16
C ASP A 127 -2.84 -10.39 -19.04
N THR A 128 -3.24 -9.22 -18.53
CA THR A 128 -2.56 -8.57 -17.40
C THR A 128 -2.54 -9.46 -16.15
N LEU A 129 -3.66 -10.09 -15.82
CA LEU A 129 -3.80 -10.99 -14.68
C LEU A 129 -2.84 -12.19 -14.83
N GLU A 130 -2.94 -12.92 -15.93
CA GLU A 130 -2.14 -14.13 -16.15
C GLU A 130 -0.63 -13.80 -16.20
N TYR A 131 -0.26 -12.71 -16.85
CA TYR A 131 1.12 -12.27 -16.91
C TYR A 131 1.68 -11.97 -15.51
N LEU A 132 0.96 -11.17 -14.70
CA LEU A 132 1.40 -10.81 -13.35
C LEU A 132 1.44 -12.00 -12.40
N LYS A 133 0.52 -12.94 -12.54
CA LYS A 133 0.51 -14.19 -11.78
C LYS A 133 1.74 -15.06 -12.08
N GLY A 134 2.12 -15.16 -13.36
CA GLY A 134 3.34 -15.82 -13.77
C GLY A 134 4.59 -15.14 -13.21
N ARG A 135 4.67 -13.81 -13.34
CA ARG A 135 5.80 -13.03 -12.81
C ARG A 135 5.94 -13.12 -11.30
N LEU A 136 4.82 -13.14 -10.55
CA LEU A 136 4.87 -13.33 -9.10
C LEU A 136 5.52 -14.67 -8.74
N LYS A 137 5.11 -15.74 -9.41
CA LYS A 137 5.66 -17.09 -9.18
C LYS A 137 7.16 -17.17 -9.45
N ASP A 138 7.63 -16.47 -10.49
CA ASP A 138 9.05 -16.46 -10.87
C ASP A 138 9.90 -15.61 -9.94
N GLU A 139 9.36 -14.47 -9.48
CA GLU A 139 10.15 -13.45 -8.79
C GLU A 139 10.01 -13.50 -7.27
N PHE A 140 8.87 -13.98 -6.77
CA PHE A 140 8.53 -14.10 -5.34
C PHE A 140 7.78 -15.40 -5.10
N PRO A 141 8.43 -16.58 -5.23
CA PRO A 141 7.75 -17.89 -5.18
C PRO A 141 7.03 -18.16 -3.84
N GLU A 142 7.45 -17.51 -2.76
CA GLU A 142 6.83 -17.65 -1.44
C GLU A 142 5.62 -16.71 -1.23
N ALA A 143 5.44 -15.73 -2.13
CA ALA A 143 4.34 -14.78 -2.01
C ALA A 143 3.01 -15.38 -2.50
N GLN A 144 1.92 -15.00 -1.84
CA GLN A 144 0.59 -15.48 -2.18
C GLN A 144 -0.04 -14.63 -3.28
N TRP A 145 -0.75 -15.26 -4.20
CA TRP A 145 -1.65 -14.59 -5.14
C TRP A 145 -3.06 -14.58 -4.57
N GLN A 146 -3.72 -13.40 -4.62
CA GLN A 146 -5.11 -13.25 -4.22
C GLN A 146 -5.84 -12.33 -5.20
N GLU A 147 -7.14 -12.53 -5.34
CA GLU A 147 -8.01 -11.72 -6.19
C GLU A 147 -9.14 -11.12 -5.35
N LEU A 148 -9.37 -9.81 -5.50
CA LEU A 148 -10.51 -9.13 -4.92
C LEU A 148 -11.52 -8.85 -6.02
N ALA A 149 -12.69 -9.48 -5.91
CA ALA A 149 -13.80 -9.24 -6.80
C ALA A 149 -14.27 -7.78 -6.69
N LYS A 150 -14.82 -7.27 -7.79
CA LYS A 150 -15.46 -5.97 -7.80
C LYS A 150 -16.69 -6.00 -6.89
N THR A 151 -16.58 -5.36 -5.73
CA THR A 151 -17.73 -5.16 -4.84
C THR A 151 -18.39 -3.83 -5.15
N GLU A 152 -19.70 -3.82 -5.27
CA GLU A 152 -20.46 -2.57 -5.27
C GLU A 152 -20.27 -1.92 -3.90
N VAL A 153 -19.77 -0.69 -3.91
CA VAL A 153 -19.77 0.12 -2.68
C VAL A 153 -21.23 0.42 -2.39
N VAL A 154 -21.82 -0.31 -1.48
CA VAL A 154 -23.12 0.03 -0.93
C VAL A 154 -22.90 1.35 -0.17
N ASN A 155 -23.27 2.48 -0.84
CA ASN A 155 -23.33 3.77 -0.20
C ASN A 155 -24.40 3.68 0.91
N GLY A 156 -23.97 3.33 2.09
CA GLY A 156 -24.80 3.16 3.27
C GLY A 156 -24.05 3.60 4.51
N VAL A 157 -24.45 4.77 4.93
CA VAL A 157 -24.27 5.53 6.18
C VAL A 157 -23.23 6.61 6.10
#